data_a6e0006805c3083ba7dc7d0c041c2dc8
#
_entry.id   a6e0006805c3083ba7dc7d0c041c2dc8
#
_cell.length_a   1.000
_cell.length_b   1.000
_cell.length_c   1.000
_cell.angle_alpha   90.00
_cell.angle_beta   90.00
_cell.angle_gamma   90.00
#
_symmetry.space_group_name_H-M   'P 1'
#
loop_
_entity.id
_entity.type
_entity.pdbx_description
1 polymer ?
#
loop_
_entity_poly.entity_id
_entity_poly.type
_entity_poly.pdbx_seq_one_letter_code
_entity_poly.pdbx_strand_id
1 'polypeptide(L)'
;MQVALAQLSTHLQRALSPLYVLHGDEPLLQQEAADAIRATARAQGYTERSSYTVAGAHFDWSAVLAAGGSLSLFADKQIVEIRIPSGKPGKDGSVALQQIAESARGNDSTLTMVMLPRLDKATKTGAWFAALEGNGVSIQIDPIERGQLPQWIAQRLAQQGQRVVAGEEGQRTLQFFADRVEGNLLAAHQEIQKLALLHPAGELTQAQVEAAVLNVARYDVFKL
;
A
#
# COMPACT_ATOMS: atom_id res chain seq x y z
N MET A 1 -13.56 2.09 -11.01
CA MET A 1 -12.94 3.43 -11.21
C MET A 1 -11.45 3.33 -10.89
N GLN A 2 -10.55 3.90 -11.70
CA GLN A 2 -9.12 3.92 -11.39
C GLN A 2 -8.75 5.25 -10.70
N VAL A 3 -7.97 5.17 -9.62
CA VAL A 3 -7.47 6.32 -8.84
C VAL A 3 -5.95 6.21 -8.76
N ALA A 4 -5.24 7.30 -9.07
CA ALA A 4 -3.80 7.34 -8.87
C ALA A 4 -3.46 7.34 -7.37
N LEU A 5 -2.36 6.69 -6.97
CA LEU A 5 -1.95 6.63 -5.56
C LEU A 5 -1.85 8.02 -4.92
N ALA A 6 -1.29 9.01 -5.63
CA ALA A 6 -1.19 10.39 -5.15
C ALA A 6 -2.56 11.06 -4.89
N GLN A 7 -3.63 10.56 -5.49
CA GLN A 7 -5.00 11.08 -5.33
C GLN A 7 -5.81 10.33 -4.27
N LEU A 8 -5.26 9.25 -3.69
CA LEU A 8 -5.97 8.41 -2.73
C LEU A 8 -6.49 9.21 -1.54
N SER A 9 -5.68 10.07 -0.94
CA SER A 9 -6.08 10.91 0.20
C SER A 9 -7.28 11.80 -0.14
N THR A 10 -7.25 12.46 -1.29
CA THR A 10 -8.35 13.31 -1.77
C THR A 10 -9.61 12.49 -2.06
N HIS A 11 -9.45 11.28 -2.62
CA HIS A 11 -10.55 10.36 -2.85
C HIS A 11 -11.22 9.94 -1.53
N LEU A 12 -10.43 9.53 -0.54
CA LEU A 12 -10.92 9.09 0.77
C LEU A 12 -11.62 10.21 1.57
N GLN A 13 -11.22 11.46 1.39
CA GLN A 13 -11.90 12.62 1.98
C GLN A 13 -13.30 12.85 1.39
N ARG A 14 -13.54 12.44 0.15
CA ARG A 14 -14.83 12.62 -0.54
C ARG A 14 -15.81 11.48 -0.27
N ALA A 15 -15.34 10.25 -0.45
CA ALA A 15 -16.17 9.06 -0.30
C ALA A 15 -15.31 7.82 -0.06
N LEU A 16 -15.78 6.93 0.81
CA LEU A 16 -15.25 5.59 0.97
C LEU A 16 -15.97 4.65 0.01
N SER A 17 -15.21 3.88 -0.77
CA SER A 17 -15.78 2.84 -1.64
C SER A 17 -15.91 1.52 -0.89
N PRO A 18 -16.94 0.70 -1.14
CA PRO A 18 -17.06 -0.61 -0.53
C PRO A 18 -16.04 -1.63 -1.06
N LEU A 19 -15.35 -1.33 -2.18
CA LEU A 19 -14.36 -2.22 -2.77
C LEU A 19 -13.14 -1.43 -3.24
N TYR A 20 -11.95 -1.84 -2.78
CA TYR A 20 -10.66 -1.37 -3.23
C TYR A 20 -9.80 -2.51 -3.76
N VAL A 21 -9.07 -2.24 -4.84
CA VAL A 21 -8.09 -3.16 -5.43
C VAL A 21 -6.73 -2.47 -5.48
N LEU A 22 -5.80 -2.93 -4.64
CA LEU A 22 -4.43 -2.43 -4.58
C LEU A 22 -3.54 -3.42 -5.31
N HIS A 23 -2.86 -3.00 -6.38
CA HIS A 23 -2.00 -3.90 -7.14
C HIS A 23 -0.70 -3.22 -7.58
N GLY A 24 0.42 -3.90 -7.43
CA GLY A 24 1.75 -3.38 -7.79
C GLY A 24 2.88 -4.04 -7.03
N ASP A 25 4.10 -3.59 -7.28
CA ASP A 25 5.33 -4.21 -6.78
C ASP A 25 6.05 -3.36 -5.72
N GLU A 26 5.40 -2.33 -5.15
CA GLU A 26 6.00 -1.54 -4.09
C GLU A 26 5.28 -1.80 -2.74
N PRO A 27 5.83 -2.71 -1.91
CA PRO A 27 5.15 -3.16 -0.70
C PRO A 27 4.89 -2.06 0.33
N LEU A 28 5.82 -1.11 0.49
CA LEU A 28 5.65 0.01 1.43
C LEU A 28 4.44 0.86 1.03
N LEU A 29 4.38 1.28 -0.23
CA LEU A 29 3.30 2.13 -0.71
C LEU A 29 1.95 1.40 -0.71
N GLN A 30 1.97 0.08 -0.98
CA GLN A 30 0.76 -0.74 -0.89
C GLN A 30 0.24 -0.82 0.55
N GLN A 31 1.14 -1.00 1.52
CA GLN A 31 0.79 -1.03 2.93
C GLN A 31 0.25 0.34 3.39
N GLU A 32 0.88 1.43 3.02
CA GLU A 32 0.44 2.80 3.36
C GLU A 32 -0.94 3.12 2.75
N ALA A 33 -1.18 2.73 1.50
CA ALA A 33 -2.49 2.88 0.87
C ALA A 33 -3.58 2.09 1.63
N ALA A 34 -3.28 0.84 2.00
CA ALA A 34 -4.18 0.02 2.78
C ALA A 34 -4.44 0.62 4.19
N ASP A 35 -3.41 1.16 4.84
CA ASP A 35 -3.54 1.81 6.15
C ASP A 35 -4.39 3.09 6.08
N ALA A 36 -4.25 3.89 5.04
CA ALA A 36 -5.08 5.07 4.81
C ALA A 36 -6.56 4.70 4.62
N ILE A 37 -6.84 3.66 3.82
CA ILE A 37 -8.21 3.14 3.63
C ILE A 37 -8.77 2.62 4.96
N ARG A 38 -8.01 1.83 5.72
CA ARG A 38 -8.42 1.33 7.04
C ARG A 38 -8.71 2.45 8.04
N ALA A 39 -7.87 3.46 8.09
CA ALA A 39 -8.05 4.60 8.99
C ALA A 39 -9.37 5.33 8.68
N THR A 40 -9.64 5.57 7.39
CA THR A 40 -10.88 6.21 6.95
C THR A 40 -12.09 5.33 7.25
N ALA A 41 -12.01 4.02 6.99
CA ALA A 41 -13.08 3.08 7.28
C ALA A 41 -13.39 3.02 8.78
N ARG A 42 -12.36 2.95 9.64
CA ARG A 42 -12.55 2.97 11.11
C ARG A 42 -13.25 4.24 11.58
N ALA A 43 -12.88 5.38 11.02
CA ALA A 43 -13.55 6.66 11.33
C ALA A 43 -15.03 6.68 10.93
N GLN A 44 -15.46 5.79 10.00
CA GLN A 44 -16.84 5.61 9.55
C GLN A 44 -17.54 4.40 10.20
N GLY A 45 -16.98 3.83 11.27
CA GLY A 45 -17.61 2.79 12.07
C GLY A 45 -17.32 1.35 11.64
N TYR A 46 -16.35 1.11 10.75
CA TYR A 46 -15.89 -0.25 10.43
C TYR A 46 -14.97 -0.75 11.55
N THR A 47 -15.54 -1.46 12.53
CA THR A 47 -14.83 -1.86 13.76
C THR A 47 -14.23 -3.25 13.68
N GLU A 48 -14.81 -4.14 12.88
CA GLU A 48 -14.28 -5.49 12.69
C GLU A 48 -13.38 -5.58 11.46
N ARG A 49 -12.42 -6.52 11.50
CA ARG A 49 -11.52 -6.79 10.41
C ARG A 49 -11.19 -8.27 10.31
N SER A 50 -11.39 -8.83 9.13
CA SER A 50 -10.97 -10.17 8.76
C SER A 50 -9.92 -10.10 7.65
N SER A 51 -8.90 -10.97 7.71
CA SER A 51 -7.82 -10.99 6.72
C SER A 51 -7.58 -12.42 6.22
N TYR A 52 -7.56 -12.58 4.92
CA TYR A 52 -7.39 -13.85 4.22
C TYR A 52 -6.19 -13.77 3.28
N THR A 53 -5.30 -14.78 3.34
CA THR A 53 -4.18 -14.89 2.41
C THR A 53 -4.35 -16.13 1.56
N VAL A 54 -4.44 -15.94 0.25
CA VAL A 54 -4.59 -17.02 -0.73
C VAL A 54 -3.22 -17.66 -0.97
N ALA A 55 -2.93 -18.69 -0.20
CA ALA A 55 -1.60 -19.35 -0.19
C ALA A 55 -1.45 -20.49 -1.22
N GLY A 56 -2.45 -20.74 -2.06
CA GLY A 56 -2.37 -21.82 -3.09
C GLY A 56 -3.71 -22.18 -3.72
N ALA A 57 -3.68 -23.23 -4.54
CA ALA A 57 -4.83 -23.66 -5.36
C ALA A 57 -6.03 -24.22 -4.55
N HIS A 58 -5.78 -24.66 -3.32
CA HIS A 58 -6.81 -25.27 -2.45
C HIS A 58 -7.30 -24.30 -1.36
N PHE A 59 -7.20 -22.99 -1.61
CA PHE A 59 -7.71 -22.00 -0.68
C PHE A 59 -9.25 -22.05 -0.62
N ASP A 60 -9.78 -22.06 0.60
CA ASP A 60 -11.23 -22.08 0.83
C ASP A 60 -11.84 -20.69 0.65
N TRP A 61 -12.39 -20.46 -0.52
CA TRP A 61 -13.09 -19.21 -0.85
C TRP A 61 -14.46 -19.08 -0.19
N SER A 62 -15.03 -20.17 0.30
CA SER A 62 -16.32 -20.13 1.00
C SER A 62 -16.25 -19.32 2.29
N ALA A 63 -15.12 -19.39 3.00
CA ALA A 63 -14.87 -18.61 4.20
C ALA A 63 -14.86 -17.09 3.91
N VAL A 64 -14.28 -16.67 2.79
CA VAL A 64 -14.24 -15.25 2.37
C VAL A 64 -15.64 -14.77 1.99
N LEU A 65 -16.38 -15.57 1.22
CA LEU A 65 -17.75 -15.24 0.81
C LEU A 65 -18.69 -15.17 2.02
N ALA A 66 -18.57 -16.10 2.96
CA ALA A 66 -19.33 -16.08 4.21
C ALA A 66 -19.03 -14.83 5.04
N ALA A 67 -17.76 -14.43 5.17
CA ALA A 67 -17.40 -13.21 5.88
C ALA A 67 -18.00 -11.95 5.23
N GLY A 68 -18.04 -11.87 3.90
CA GLY A 68 -18.67 -10.76 3.19
C GLY A 68 -20.19 -10.67 3.35
N GLY A 69 -20.86 -11.80 3.66
CA GLY A 69 -22.30 -11.91 3.83
C GLY A 69 -22.79 -11.98 5.28
N SER A 70 -21.89 -12.15 6.25
CA SER A 70 -22.24 -12.32 7.66
C SER A 70 -21.76 -11.11 8.46
N LEU A 71 -22.68 -10.29 8.93
CA LEU A 71 -22.37 -9.33 9.98
C LEU A 71 -22.17 -10.08 11.30
N SER A 72 -21.14 -9.73 12.06
CA SER A 72 -20.97 -10.17 13.44
C SER A 72 -22.14 -9.68 14.28
N LEU A 73 -22.49 -10.43 15.32
CA LEU A 73 -23.51 -10.04 16.31
C LEU A 73 -23.14 -8.74 17.07
N PHE A 74 -21.90 -8.25 16.90
CA PHE A 74 -21.34 -7.14 17.68
C PHE A 74 -20.86 -5.96 16.83
N ALA A 75 -20.93 -6.06 15.50
CA ALA A 75 -20.51 -4.97 14.61
C ALA A 75 -21.44 -4.82 13.42
N ASP A 76 -21.82 -3.57 13.17
CA ASP A 76 -22.65 -3.20 12.02
C ASP A 76 -21.83 -3.07 10.72
N LYS A 77 -20.50 -2.88 10.83
CA LYS A 77 -19.58 -2.68 9.70
C LYS A 77 -18.26 -3.39 9.89
N GLN A 78 -17.76 -3.99 8.79
CA GLN A 78 -16.51 -4.77 8.79
C GLN A 78 -15.62 -4.47 7.60
N ILE A 79 -14.31 -4.72 7.76
CA ILE A 79 -13.30 -4.71 6.70
C ILE A 79 -12.90 -6.16 6.40
N VAL A 80 -12.99 -6.57 5.14
CA VAL A 80 -12.53 -7.87 4.65
C VAL A 80 -11.30 -7.64 3.76
N GLU A 81 -10.16 -8.17 4.15
CA GLU A 81 -8.91 -8.06 3.37
C GLU A 81 -8.56 -9.39 2.73
N ILE A 82 -8.28 -9.36 1.44
CA ILE A 82 -7.92 -10.53 0.63
C ILE A 82 -6.57 -10.26 0.00
N ARG A 83 -5.55 -11.03 0.40
CA ARG A 83 -4.21 -10.97 -0.17
C ARG A 83 -4.01 -12.14 -1.11
N ILE A 84 -3.60 -11.88 -2.35
CA ILE A 84 -3.31 -12.91 -3.35
C ILE A 84 -1.86 -12.73 -3.84
N PRO A 85 -0.86 -13.22 -3.08
CA PRO A 85 0.57 -12.97 -3.36
C PRO A 85 1.02 -13.49 -4.74
N SER A 86 0.36 -14.52 -5.26
CA SER A 86 0.65 -15.08 -6.60
C SER A 86 0.08 -14.22 -7.74
N GLY A 87 -0.85 -13.28 -7.45
CA GLY A 87 -1.65 -12.59 -8.47
C GLY A 87 -2.63 -13.48 -9.22
N LYS A 88 -2.74 -14.77 -8.85
CA LYS A 88 -3.55 -15.78 -9.54
C LYS A 88 -4.54 -16.41 -8.56
N PRO A 89 -5.82 -16.00 -8.58
CA PRO A 89 -6.83 -16.52 -7.65
C PRO A 89 -7.24 -17.97 -7.92
N GLY A 90 -6.90 -18.52 -9.07
CA GLY A 90 -7.41 -19.83 -9.53
C GLY A 90 -8.84 -19.75 -10.07
N LYS A 91 -9.41 -20.91 -10.44
CA LYS A 91 -10.76 -20.98 -11.04
C LYS A 91 -11.83 -20.56 -10.02
N ASP A 92 -11.80 -21.16 -8.82
CA ASP A 92 -12.80 -20.88 -7.77
C ASP A 92 -12.66 -19.46 -7.26
N GLY A 93 -11.41 -18.98 -7.11
CA GLY A 93 -11.14 -17.60 -6.73
C GLY A 93 -11.59 -16.58 -7.78
N SER A 94 -11.49 -16.92 -9.05
CA SER A 94 -12.01 -16.06 -10.13
C SER A 94 -13.53 -15.89 -10.03
N VAL A 95 -14.25 -16.94 -9.70
CA VAL A 95 -15.71 -16.89 -9.47
C VAL A 95 -16.03 -16.12 -8.18
N ALA A 96 -15.33 -16.41 -7.10
CA ALA A 96 -15.55 -15.76 -5.81
C ALA A 96 -15.29 -14.25 -5.88
N LEU A 97 -14.21 -13.81 -6.54
CA LEU A 97 -13.90 -12.38 -6.70
C LEU A 97 -14.93 -11.64 -7.55
N GLN A 98 -15.52 -12.29 -8.55
CA GLN A 98 -16.62 -11.70 -9.32
C GLN A 98 -17.87 -11.53 -8.44
N GLN A 99 -18.22 -12.52 -7.62
CA GLN A 99 -19.34 -12.43 -6.68
C GLN A 99 -19.12 -11.33 -5.63
N ILE A 100 -17.90 -11.22 -5.10
CA ILE A 100 -17.52 -10.15 -4.17
C ILE A 100 -17.68 -8.78 -4.84
N ALA A 101 -17.22 -8.64 -6.08
CA ALA A 101 -17.33 -7.39 -6.82
C ALA A 101 -18.80 -6.98 -7.08
N GLU A 102 -19.67 -7.94 -7.36
CA GLU A 102 -21.09 -7.70 -7.53
C GLU A 102 -21.77 -7.34 -6.21
N SER A 103 -21.45 -8.05 -5.13
CA SER A 103 -21.98 -7.80 -3.79
C SER A 103 -21.56 -6.47 -3.19
N ALA A 104 -20.45 -5.90 -3.65
CA ALA A 104 -19.97 -4.59 -3.21
C ALA A 104 -20.89 -3.44 -3.67
N ARG A 105 -21.72 -3.66 -4.69
CA ARG A 105 -22.66 -2.64 -5.18
C ARG A 105 -23.74 -2.36 -4.15
N GLY A 106 -23.74 -1.13 -3.62
CA GLY A 106 -24.75 -0.72 -2.63
C GLY A 106 -24.55 -1.34 -1.25
N ASN A 107 -23.42 -1.99 -0.99
CA ASN A 107 -23.07 -2.51 0.32
C ASN A 107 -22.28 -1.44 1.11
N ASP A 108 -22.84 -0.96 2.18
CA ASP A 108 -22.24 0.01 3.10
C ASP A 108 -21.84 -0.58 4.45
N SER A 109 -22.09 -1.88 4.64
CA SER A 109 -21.70 -2.61 5.86
C SER A 109 -20.37 -3.37 5.73
N THR A 110 -19.93 -3.70 4.50
CA THR A 110 -18.67 -4.40 4.27
C THR A 110 -17.77 -3.63 3.29
N LEU A 111 -16.58 -3.30 3.75
CA LEU A 111 -15.52 -2.80 2.90
C LEU A 111 -14.56 -3.94 2.56
N THR A 112 -14.43 -4.26 1.29
CA THR A 112 -13.49 -5.28 0.82
C THR A 112 -12.25 -4.64 0.22
N MET A 113 -11.07 -5.12 0.62
CA MET A 113 -9.75 -4.74 0.08
C MET A 113 -9.08 -5.95 -0.54
N VAL A 114 -8.80 -5.91 -1.84
CA VAL A 114 -8.05 -6.96 -2.55
C VAL A 114 -6.64 -6.44 -2.82
N MET A 115 -5.62 -7.15 -2.32
CA MET A 115 -4.22 -6.81 -2.49
C MET A 115 -3.52 -7.84 -3.38
N LEU A 116 -2.88 -7.35 -4.43
CA LEU A 116 -2.29 -8.13 -5.51
C LEU A 116 -0.87 -7.61 -5.82
N PRO A 117 0.05 -8.46 -6.29
CA PRO A 117 1.29 -8.00 -6.87
C PRO A 117 1.02 -7.28 -8.21
N ARG A 118 2.06 -6.85 -8.88
CA ARG A 118 1.96 -6.38 -10.26
C ARG A 118 1.39 -7.48 -11.14
N LEU A 119 0.36 -7.14 -11.89
CA LEU A 119 -0.31 -8.05 -12.80
C LEU A 119 0.19 -7.84 -14.23
N ASP A 120 0.37 -8.93 -14.96
CA ASP A 120 0.60 -8.88 -16.40
C ASP A 120 -0.67 -8.46 -17.16
N LYS A 121 -0.48 -8.11 -18.43
CA LYS A 121 -1.59 -7.65 -19.28
C LYS A 121 -2.68 -8.71 -19.44
N ALA A 122 -2.32 -9.98 -19.54
CA ALA A 122 -3.28 -11.07 -19.72
C ALA A 122 -4.15 -11.23 -18.47
N THR A 123 -3.56 -11.16 -17.27
CA THR A 123 -4.29 -11.23 -16.01
C THR A 123 -5.24 -10.04 -15.83
N LYS A 124 -4.80 -8.82 -16.21
CA LYS A 124 -5.64 -7.61 -16.14
C LYS A 124 -6.86 -7.67 -17.08
N THR A 125 -6.80 -8.44 -18.16
CA THR A 125 -7.96 -8.66 -19.05
C THR A 125 -8.89 -9.79 -18.59
N GLY A 126 -8.54 -10.48 -17.51
CA GLY A 126 -9.36 -11.55 -16.95
C GLY A 126 -10.69 -11.04 -16.36
N ALA A 127 -11.76 -11.83 -16.50
CA ALA A 127 -13.11 -11.46 -16.08
C ALA A 127 -13.19 -11.04 -14.60
N TRP A 128 -12.45 -11.72 -13.72
CA TRP A 128 -12.43 -11.42 -12.28
C TRP A 128 -11.82 -10.05 -11.98
N PHE A 129 -10.72 -9.69 -12.67
CA PHE A 129 -10.08 -8.40 -12.45
C PHE A 129 -10.93 -7.27 -13.03
N ALA A 130 -11.50 -7.49 -14.22
CA ALA A 130 -12.43 -6.54 -14.83
C ALA A 130 -13.68 -6.30 -13.96
N ALA A 131 -14.20 -7.34 -13.29
CA ALA A 131 -15.32 -7.21 -12.36
C ALA A 131 -14.92 -6.35 -11.13
N LEU A 132 -13.74 -6.58 -10.56
CA LEU A 132 -13.23 -5.78 -9.44
C LEU A 132 -13.04 -4.30 -9.83
N GLU A 133 -12.42 -4.01 -11.00
CA GLU A 133 -12.24 -2.64 -11.49
C GLU A 133 -13.57 -1.95 -11.83
N GLY A 134 -14.51 -2.68 -12.39
CA GLY A 134 -15.82 -2.15 -12.78
C GLY A 134 -16.71 -1.77 -11.59
N ASN A 135 -16.54 -2.45 -10.46
CA ASN A 135 -17.38 -2.28 -9.26
C ASN A 135 -16.67 -1.59 -8.09
N GLY A 136 -15.36 -1.40 -8.18
CA GLY A 136 -14.55 -0.83 -7.09
C GLY A 136 -13.62 0.27 -7.55
N VAL A 137 -12.75 0.66 -6.63
CA VAL A 137 -11.65 1.59 -6.85
C VAL A 137 -10.35 0.81 -7.00
N SER A 138 -9.74 0.87 -8.18
CA SER A 138 -8.46 0.24 -8.49
C SER A 138 -7.34 1.25 -8.35
N ILE A 139 -6.28 0.88 -7.63
CA ILE A 139 -5.10 1.69 -7.39
C ILE A 139 -3.87 0.89 -7.82
N GLN A 140 -3.23 1.35 -8.90
CA GLN A 140 -1.96 0.80 -9.33
C GLN A 140 -0.83 1.44 -8.53
N ILE A 141 0.07 0.61 -8.00
CA ILE A 141 1.17 1.01 -7.12
C ILE A 141 2.47 0.56 -7.77
N ASP A 142 3.10 1.50 -8.47
CA ASP A 142 4.37 1.27 -9.15
C ASP A 142 5.55 1.64 -8.23
N PRO A 143 6.72 1.00 -8.39
CA PRO A 143 7.95 1.40 -7.73
C PRO A 143 8.31 2.85 -8.04
N ILE A 144 8.96 3.52 -7.09
CA ILE A 144 9.50 4.85 -7.30
C ILE A 144 10.73 4.74 -8.21
N GLU A 145 10.69 5.43 -9.32
CA GLU A 145 11.82 5.51 -10.25
C GLU A 145 13.04 6.14 -9.57
N ARG A 146 14.26 5.65 -9.91
CA ARG A 146 15.52 6.15 -9.34
C ARG A 146 15.63 7.68 -9.37
N GLY A 147 15.26 8.30 -10.49
CA GLY A 147 15.30 9.75 -10.63
C GLY A 147 14.31 10.51 -9.74
N GLN A 148 13.28 9.86 -9.26
CA GLN A 148 12.25 10.44 -8.38
C GLN A 148 12.53 10.20 -6.89
N LEU A 149 13.43 9.28 -6.57
CA LEU A 149 13.73 8.87 -5.20
C LEU A 149 14.25 10.01 -4.32
N PRO A 150 15.16 10.91 -4.77
CA PRO A 150 15.58 12.06 -3.98
C PRO A 150 14.41 12.98 -3.60
N GLN A 151 13.49 13.23 -4.53
CA GLN A 151 12.30 14.04 -4.26
C GLN A 151 11.34 13.35 -3.28
N TRP A 152 11.15 12.05 -3.42
CA TRP A 152 10.34 11.26 -2.49
C TRP A 152 10.92 11.32 -1.06
N ILE A 153 12.25 11.17 -0.91
CA ILE A 153 12.94 11.30 0.38
C ILE A 153 12.72 12.69 0.98
N ALA A 154 12.90 13.74 0.18
CA ALA A 154 12.69 15.12 0.63
C ALA A 154 11.25 15.35 1.12
N GLN A 155 10.24 14.82 0.42
CA GLN A 155 8.84 14.89 0.82
C GLN A 155 8.60 14.16 2.15
N ARG A 156 9.20 12.99 2.35
CA ARG A 156 9.08 12.23 3.59
C ARG A 156 9.75 12.92 4.78
N LEU A 157 10.92 13.51 4.59
CA LEU A 157 11.57 14.35 5.61
C LEU A 157 10.68 15.53 5.98
N ALA A 158 10.10 16.21 4.99
CA ALA A 158 9.19 17.34 5.23
C ALA A 158 7.95 16.96 6.04
N GLN A 159 7.38 15.76 5.84
CA GLN A 159 6.23 15.26 6.60
C GLN A 159 6.50 15.15 8.10
N GLN A 160 7.76 14.93 8.51
CA GLN A 160 8.19 14.90 9.91
C GLN A 160 8.87 16.21 10.38
N GLY A 161 8.72 17.29 9.59
CA GLY A 161 9.25 18.62 9.93
C GLY A 161 10.75 18.77 9.70
N GLN A 162 11.39 17.84 8.99
CA GLN A 162 12.83 17.87 8.68
C GLN A 162 13.07 18.25 7.22
N ARG A 163 14.22 18.80 6.92
CA ARG A 163 14.67 19.10 5.55
C ARG A 163 16.20 19.05 5.50
N VAL A 164 16.76 18.80 4.35
CA VAL A 164 18.19 19.02 4.10
C VAL A 164 18.46 20.49 3.82
N VAL A 165 19.71 20.93 3.93
CA VAL A 165 20.13 22.28 3.58
C VAL A 165 19.72 22.63 2.13
N ALA A 166 19.47 23.90 1.87
CA ALA A 166 19.08 24.34 0.53
C ALA A 166 20.28 24.34 -0.43
N GLY A 167 20.01 24.25 -1.74
CA GLY A 167 21.01 24.37 -2.79
C GLY A 167 21.68 23.03 -3.16
N GLU A 168 22.86 23.12 -3.75
CA GLU A 168 23.60 21.96 -4.29
C GLU A 168 23.99 20.92 -3.23
N GLU A 169 24.34 21.38 -2.04
CA GLU A 169 24.71 20.50 -0.93
C GLU A 169 23.54 19.59 -0.55
N GLY A 170 22.34 20.17 -0.39
CA GLY A 170 21.16 19.40 -0.09
C GLY A 170 20.76 18.44 -1.19
N GLN A 171 20.93 18.85 -2.46
CA GLN A 171 20.69 17.96 -3.59
C GLN A 171 21.66 16.77 -3.59
N ARG A 172 22.94 17.01 -3.32
CA ARG A 172 23.94 15.93 -3.17
C ARG A 172 23.61 15.01 -2.00
N THR A 173 23.18 15.57 -0.88
CA THR A 173 22.79 14.79 0.30
C THR A 173 21.59 13.89 -0.01
N LEU A 174 20.55 14.39 -0.68
CA LEU A 174 19.41 13.58 -1.09
C LEU A 174 19.78 12.52 -2.12
N GLN A 175 20.66 12.85 -3.07
CA GLN A 175 21.14 11.88 -4.05
C GLN A 175 21.97 10.78 -3.38
N PHE A 176 22.86 11.13 -2.46
CA PHE A 176 23.62 10.16 -1.67
C PHE A 176 22.70 9.21 -0.92
N PHE A 177 21.66 9.75 -0.26
CA PHE A 177 20.67 8.92 0.42
C PHE A 177 19.97 7.98 -0.56
N ALA A 178 19.48 8.52 -1.68
CA ALA A 178 18.79 7.75 -2.70
C ALA A 178 19.63 6.59 -3.25
N ASP A 179 20.91 6.85 -3.55
CA ASP A 179 21.84 5.84 -4.07
C ASP A 179 22.10 4.68 -3.06
N ARG A 180 21.97 4.95 -1.76
CA ARG A 180 22.17 3.94 -0.71
C ARG A 180 20.97 3.05 -0.47
N VAL A 181 19.78 3.54 -0.78
CA VAL A 181 18.51 2.84 -0.52
C VAL A 181 17.79 2.45 -1.82
N GLU A 182 18.44 2.64 -2.97
CA GLU A 182 17.89 2.28 -4.28
C GLU A 182 17.38 0.83 -4.29
N GLY A 183 16.15 0.65 -4.77
CA GLY A 183 15.50 -0.67 -4.81
C GLY A 183 14.94 -1.15 -3.47
N ASN A 184 15.08 -0.38 -2.39
CA ASN A 184 14.54 -0.74 -1.08
C ASN A 184 13.86 0.46 -0.40
N LEU A 185 12.64 0.75 -0.82
CA LEU A 185 11.88 1.90 -0.32
C LEU A 185 11.53 1.76 1.18
N LEU A 186 11.37 0.52 1.66
CA LEU A 186 11.15 0.25 3.08
C LEU A 186 12.37 0.64 3.92
N ALA A 187 13.58 0.31 3.46
CA ALA A 187 14.81 0.76 4.12
C ALA A 187 14.91 2.29 4.12
N ALA A 188 14.62 2.94 2.99
CA ALA A 188 14.56 4.40 2.92
C ALA A 188 13.63 4.99 3.97
N HIS A 189 12.42 4.44 4.10
CA HIS A 189 11.43 4.87 5.08
C HIS A 189 11.93 4.69 6.53
N GLN A 190 12.54 3.55 6.83
CA GLN A 190 13.10 3.28 8.17
C GLN A 190 14.23 4.25 8.54
N GLU A 191 15.13 4.57 7.59
CA GLU A 191 16.19 5.54 7.81
C GLU A 191 15.65 6.96 8.01
N ILE A 192 14.61 7.35 7.27
CA ILE A 192 13.91 8.62 7.46
C ILE A 192 13.28 8.68 8.86
N GLN A 193 12.60 7.63 9.30
CA GLN A 193 12.03 7.56 10.66
C GLN A 193 13.14 7.64 11.74
N LYS A 194 14.26 6.96 11.51
CA LYS A 194 15.41 7.02 12.42
C LYS A 194 15.97 8.45 12.55
N LEU A 195 16.04 9.19 11.44
CA LEU A 195 16.45 10.60 11.49
C LEU A 195 15.51 11.44 12.37
N ALA A 196 14.20 11.19 12.36
CA ALA A 196 13.26 11.88 13.23
C ALA A 196 13.47 11.56 14.73
N LEU A 197 13.93 10.34 15.03
CA LEU A 197 14.24 9.94 16.42
C LEU A 197 15.57 10.52 16.92
N LEU A 198 16.56 10.69 16.04
CA LEU A 198 17.90 11.13 16.39
C LEU A 198 18.06 12.65 16.37
N HIS A 199 17.26 13.35 15.59
CA HIS A 199 17.41 14.78 15.34
C HIS A 199 16.04 15.49 15.44
N PRO A 200 15.98 16.68 16.02
CA PRO A 200 14.73 17.45 16.10
C PRO A 200 14.26 17.88 14.70
N ALA A 201 13.04 18.35 14.62
CA ALA A 201 12.53 19.01 13.42
C ALA A 201 13.44 20.21 13.05
N GLY A 202 13.66 20.42 11.77
CA GLY A 202 14.54 21.46 11.26
C GLY A 202 15.47 20.97 10.14
N GLU A 203 16.60 21.62 10.03
CA GLU A 203 17.59 21.36 8.97
C GLU A 203 18.56 20.26 9.38
N LEU A 204 18.72 19.27 8.51
CA LEU A 204 19.67 18.18 8.65
C LEU A 204 20.94 18.48 7.86
N THR A 205 22.09 18.31 8.49
CA THR A 205 23.39 18.40 7.83
C THR A 205 23.67 17.13 7.02
N GLN A 206 24.55 17.22 6.03
CA GLN A 206 25.03 16.07 5.28
C GLN A 206 25.59 14.98 6.20
N ALA A 207 26.40 15.35 7.20
CA ALA A 207 27.00 14.40 8.14
C ALA A 207 25.96 13.61 8.95
N GLN A 208 24.84 14.24 9.34
CA GLN A 208 23.74 13.58 10.05
C GLN A 208 23.04 12.55 9.16
N VAL A 209 22.78 12.90 7.91
CA VAL A 209 22.17 11.99 6.93
C VAL A 209 23.11 10.83 6.60
N GLU A 210 24.39 11.12 6.34
CA GLU A 210 25.40 10.08 6.07
C GLU A 210 25.54 9.10 7.23
N ALA A 211 25.62 9.57 8.47
CA ALA A 211 25.73 8.73 9.65
C ALA A 211 24.51 7.81 9.82
N ALA A 212 23.32 8.27 9.47
CA ALA A 212 22.11 7.46 9.51
C ALA A 212 22.14 6.35 8.44
N VAL A 213 22.49 6.69 7.20
CA VAL A 213 22.34 5.81 6.03
C VAL A 213 23.51 4.84 5.85
N LEU A 214 24.72 5.17 6.35
CA LEU A 214 25.89 4.29 6.26
C LEU A 214 25.69 2.90 6.89
N ASN A 215 24.77 2.76 7.84
CA ASN A 215 24.47 1.48 8.47
C ASN A 215 23.62 0.54 7.59
N VAL A 216 22.89 1.05 6.59
CA VAL A 216 22.07 0.22 5.69
C VAL A 216 22.95 -0.70 4.83
N ALA A 217 24.09 -0.20 4.34
CA ALA A 217 25.01 -0.98 3.51
C ALA A 217 25.66 -2.17 4.23
N ARG A 218 25.64 -2.22 5.56
CA ARG A 218 26.20 -3.34 6.34
C ARG A 218 25.26 -4.56 6.43
N TYR A 219 23.97 -4.38 6.22
CA TYR A 219 22.99 -5.48 6.31
C TYR A 219 22.79 -6.23 4.99
N ASP A 220 23.08 -5.62 3.84
CA ASP A 220 22.93 -6.28 2.53
C ASP A 220 24.07 -7.24 2.19
N VAL A 221 25.21 -7.15 2.86
CA VAL A 221 26.37 -8.04 2.61
C VAL A 221 26.18 -9.44 3.17
N PHE A 222 25.17 -9.69 4.01
CA PHE A 222 24.91 -10.99 4.62
C PHE A 222 23.72 -11.75 4.02
N LYS A 223 23.18 -11.32 2.89
CA LYS A 223 22.24 -12.11 2.07
C LYS A 223 23.01 -12.77 0.92
N LEU A 224 23.79 -13.78 1.24
CA LEU A 224 24.24 -14.84 0.33
C LEU A 224 23.65 -16.17 0.79
#